data_3b8739ac6f9e5e6907fe4422776ebb6f
#
_entry.id   3b8739ac6f9e5e6907fe4422776ebb6f
#
_cell.length_a   1.000
_cell.length_b   1.000
_cell.length_c   1.000
_cell.angle_alpha   90.00
_cell.angle_beta   90.00
_cell.angle_gamma   90.00
#
_symmetry.space_group_name_H-M   'P 1'
#
loop_
_entity.id
_entity.type
_entity.pdbx_description
1 polymer ?
#
loop_
_entity_poly.entity_id
_entity_poly.type
_entity_poly.pdbx_seq_one_letter_code
_entity_poly.pdbx_strand_id
1 'polypeptide(L)'
;MKRLLLILLLVYSLSHIASGQDAQRFSERHLIGTARYVGMGGAMTAIGGDPSAVLDNPAGLGLYRRSEIMLTIDETIDKTQQSSENQYTRSRFAAPQISAIWASGYTQKQRGVIFSNFMLSSHRLANFNRDIVVKGQGMGMLQTVCYKTDGLAEQYLQNKPWDDSEIGWLSILGYEAYLINPIENDLWAPALDLTDGSLTISESGNYDMYTLSWAGNISNQWYVGLNLNLSTLSYTKRVTHVETNRINSAELKSLYHLSGLGVSGSVGLIYRPIQAIRVGASFHIPTTMSLSVQTESDMYSKVSGQSYEVLTPASGVVSTQIASPLRSSISFAGQIGNEGLIAVQYDYTHALKDQELGFSPMEDVHTLRIGAEAQATRGLFINAGYVYESSFLKEDPIWMLSYNEMRTDMDYRYTTSTQYYSVGFGYRSAAIVAQLAYQYRWQTIHQYATEVQAIPMDVNTKTHRIVATLAWRF
;
A
#
# COMPACT_ATOMS: atom_id res chain seq x y z
N MET A 1 -2.80 7.58 -33.59
CA MET A 1 -1.59 7.21 -32.85
C MET A 1 -0.85 8.42 -32.28
N LYS A 2 -0.34 9.39 -33.05
CA LYS A 2 0.40 10.57 -32.50
C LYS A 2 -0.38 11.40 -31.48
N ARG A 3 -1.69 11.61 -31.63
CA ARG A 3 -2.52 12.35 -30.65
C ARG A 3 -2.78 11.56 -29.35
N LEU A 4 -2.86 10.23 -29.42
CA LEU A 4 -2.97 9.37 -28.23
C LEU A 4 -1.66 9.33 -27.44
N LEU A 5 -0.52 9.33 -28.15
CA LEU A 5 0.81 9.42 -27.53
C LEU A 5 1.04 10.79 -26.87
N LEU A 6 0.53 11.87 -27.49
CA LEU A 6 0.61 13.24 -26.95
C LEU A 6 -0.26 13.40 -25.68
N ILE A 7 -1.45 12.78 -25.64
CA ILE A 7 -2.31 12.78 -24.45
C ILE A 7 -1.66 11.95 -23.33
N LEU A 8 -1.06 10.82 -23.65
CA LEU A 8 -0.28 10.02 -22.69
C LEU A 8 0.95 10.78 -22.17
N LEU A 9 1.64 11.54 -23.02
CA LEU A 9 2.77 12.39 -22.62
C LEU A 9 2.33 13.62 -21.80
N LEU A 10 1.19 14.23 -22.12
CA LEU A 10 0.64 15.36 -21.36
C LEU A 10 0.14 14.94 -19.96
N VAL A 11 -0.38 13.72 -19.79
CA VAL A 11 -0.75 13.17 -18.49
C VAL A 11 0.49 12.88 -17.64
N TYR A 12 1.64 12.62 -18.28
CA TYR A 12 2.91 12.34 -17.59
C TYR A 12 3.60 13.60 -17.03
N SER A 13 3.26 14.79 -17.51
CA SER A 13 3.96 16.05 -17.16
C SER A 13 3.34 16.83 -16.00
N LEU A 14 2.30 16.31 -15.33
CA LEU A 14 1.56 17.00 -14.27
C LEU A 14 1.68 16.35 -12.89
N SER A 15 2.64 15.44 -12.67
CA SER A 15 2.81 14.77 -11.37
C SER A 15 3.76 15.56 -10.48
N HIS A 16 3.22 16.47 -9.68
CA HIS A 16 3.97 17.17 -8.65
C HIS A 16 3.43 16.85 -7.25
N ILE A 17 4.35 16.57 -6.33
CA ILE A 17 4.20 16.62 -4.87
C ILE A 17 3.48 15.41 -4.23
N ALA A 18 4.07 14.22 -4.33
CA ALA A 18 3.89 13.20 -3.31
C ALA A 18 5.25 12.90 -2.68
N SER A 19 5.33 12.81 -1.34
CA SER A 19 6.57 12.34 -0.71
C SER A 19 6.84 10.89 -1.12
N GLY A 20 8.12 10.47 -1.15
CA GLY A 20 8.49 9.08 -1.49
C GLY A 20 7.73 8.05 -0.65
N GLN A 21 7.44 8.36 0.62
CA GLN A 21 6.63 7.52 1.50
C GLN A 21 5.17 7.38 1.06
N ASP A 22 4.55 8.46 0.57
CA ASP A 22 3.17 8.41 0.09
C ASP A 22 3.11 7.62 -1.21
N ALA A 23 4.05 7.83 -2.12
CA ALA A 23 4.14 7.06 -3.35
C ALA A 23 4.35 5.57 -3.06
N GLN A 24 5.18 5.19 -2.09
CA GLN A 24 5.30 3.81 -1.61
C GLN A 24 3.96 3.29 -1.13
N ARG A 25 3.32 4.00 -0.19
CA ARG A 25 2.08 3.58 0.47
C ARG A 25 0.95 3.31 -0.52
N PHE A 26 0.84 4.12 -1.57
CA PHE A 26 -0.17 3.94 -2.62
C PHE A 26 0.23 2.94 -3.70
N SER A 27 1.49 2.53 -3.71
CA SER A 27 2.01 1.49 -4.59
C SER A 27 1.99 0.10 -3.95
N GLU A 28 1.90 0.02 -2.62
CA GLU A 28 1.79 -1.24 -1.90
C GLU A 28 0.51 -1.98 -2.30
N ARG A 29 0.67 -3.25 -2.65
CA ARG A 29 -0.43 -4.18 -2.87
C ARG A 29 -0.32 -5.32 -1.89
N HIS A 30 -1.22 -5.34 -0.93
CA HIS A 30 -1.28 -6.44 0.00
C HIS A 30 -1.80 -7.70 -0.71
N LEU A 31 -1.37 -8.88 -0.28
CA LEU A 31 -1.92 -10.15 -0.76
C LEU A 31 -3.35 -10.32 -0.19
N ILE A 32 -4.33 -9.67 -0.82
CA ILE A 32 -5.76 -9.65 -0.47
C ILE A 32 -6.55 -10.21 -1.64
N GLY A 33 -7.57 -11.02 -1.36
CA GLY A 33 -8.42 -11.61 -2.38
C GLY A 33 -9.18 -12.82 -1.86
N THR A 34 -9.62 -13.68 -2.77
CA THR A 34 -10.30 -14.94 -2.42
C THR A 34 -9.42 -15.84 -1.56
N ALA A 35 -10.03 -16.72 -0.78
CA ALA A 35 -9.28 -17.66 0.04
C ALA A 35 -8.35 -18.55 -0.79
N ARG A 36 -8.74 -18.94 -2.01
CA ARG A 36 -7.87 -19.69 -2.93
C ARG A 36 -6.68 -18.87 -3.39
N TYR A 37 -6.91 -17.63 -3.79
CA TYR A 37 -5.84 -16.73 -4.23
C TYR A 37 -4.83 -16.48 -3.11
N VAL A 38 -5.32 -16.19 -1.90
CA VAL A 38 -4.48 -15.98 -0.71
C VAL A 38 -3.74 -17.26 -0.34
N GLY A 39 -4.44 -18.41 -0.31
CA GLY A 39 -3.85 -19.71 0.01
C GLY A 39 -2.76 -20.16 -0.97
N MET A 40 -2.85 -19.75 -2.24
CA MET A 40 -1.85 -19.97 -3.28
C MET A 40 -0.70 -18.93 -3.30
N GLY A 41 -0.63 -18.03 -2.28
CA GLY A 41 0.33 -16.94 -2.28
C GLY A 41 0.16 -15.95 -3.45
N GLY A 42 -1.01 -15.92 -4.09
CA GLY A 42 -1.26 -15.10 -5.28
C GLY A 42 -0.50 -15.53 -6.55
N ALA A 43 0.14 -16.70 -6.59
CA ALA A 43 0.87 -17.22 -7.75
C ALA A 43 -0.10 -17.72 -8.83
N MET A 44 -0.97 -16.87 -9.35
CA MET A 44 -2.10 -17.28 -10.17
C MET A 44 -2.17 -16.64 -11.57
N THR A 45 -1.17 -15.85 -11.96
CA THR A 45 -1.11 -15.17 -13.28
C THR A 45 -1.19 -16.16 -14.47
N ALA A 46 -0.60 -17.37 -14.37
CA ALA A 46 -0.73 -18.42 -15.39
C ALA A 46 -1.91 -19.37 -15.12
N ILE A 47 -2.39 -19.45 -13.89
CA ILE A 47 -3.45 -20.39 -13.49
C ILE A 47 -4.82 -19.83 -13.88
N GLY A 48 -5.14 -18.58 -13.50
CA GLY A 48 -6.45 -17.95 -13.69
C GLY A 48 -7.61 -18.68 -13.02
N GLY A 49 -8.83 -18.42 -13.47
CA GLY A 49 -10.04 -19.07 -12.96
C GLY A 49 -10.35 -18.70 -11.50
N ASP A 50 -9.99 -17.49 -11.11
CA ASP A 50 -10.26 -16.88 -9.81
C ASP A 50 -10.40 -15.36 -10.02
N PRO A 51 -11.40 -14.67 -9.45
CA PRO A 51 -11.61 -13.26 -9.70
C PRO A 51 -10.48 -12.37 -9.15
N SER A 52 -9.78 -12.79 -8.09
CA SER A 52 -8.59 -12.06 -7.62
C SER A 52 -7.41 -12.22 -8.60
N ALA A 53 -7.24 -13.40 -9.19
CA ALA A 53 -6.23 -13.63 -10.22
C ALA A 53 -6.48 -12.81 -11.50
N VAL A 54 -7.73 -12.46 -11.81
CA VAL A 54 -8.09 -11.60 -12.96
C VAL A 54 -7.53 -10.19 -12.79
N LEU A 55 -7.35 -9.71 -11.55
CA LEU A 55 -6.69 -8.43 -11.30
C LEU A 55 -5.22 -8.45 -11.66
N ASP A 56 -4.53 -9.58 -11.42
CA ASP A 56 -3.12 -9.75 -11.78
C ASP A 56 -2.97 -10.05 -13.27
N ASN A 57 -3.88 -10.89 -13.83
CA ASN A 57 -3.88 -11.20 -15.26
C ASN A 57 -5.32 -11.36 -15.79
N PRO A 58 -5.85 -10.38 -16.55
CA PRO A 58 -7.21 -10.44 -17.05
C PRO A 58 -7.49 -11.63 -17.98
N ALA A 59 -6.48 -12.21 -18.60
CA ALA A 59 -6.63 -13.42 -19.42
C ALA A 59 -7.15 -14.62 -18.60
N GLY A 60 -6.92 -14.62 -17.28
CA GLY A 60 -7.43 -15.63 -16.35
C GLY A 60 -8.95 -15.76 -16.32
N LEU A 61 -9.67 -14.69 -16.69
CA LEU A 61 -11.12 -14.70 -16.83
C LEU A 61 -11.59 -15.63 -17.98
N GLY A 62 -10.78 -15.77 -19.03
CA GLY A 62 -11.09 -16.65 -20.17
C GLY A 62 -11.15 -18.15 -19.83
N LEU A 63 -10.75 -18.53 -18.63
CA LEU A 63 -10.80 -19.91 -18.13
C LEU A 63 -12.16 -20.28 -17.53
N TYR A 64 -13.01 -19.33 -17.25
CA TYR A 64 -14.35 -19.58 -16.73
C TYR A 64 -15.25 -20.25 -17.80
N ARG A 65 -16.02 -21.24 -17.34
CA ARG A 65 -16.96 -22.01 -18.16
C ARG A 65 -18.40 -21.90 -17.68
N ARG A 66 -18.61 -21.27 -16.52
CA ARG A 66 -19.89 -21.01 -15.88
C ARG A 66 -19.89 -19.64 -15.29
N SER A 67 -21.03 -19.04 -15.26
CA SER A 67 -21.26 -17.78 -14.54
C SER A 67 -21.22 -18.02 -13.04
N GLU A 68 -20.75 -16.99 -12.29
CA GLU A 68 -20.45 -17.15 -10.86
C GLU A 68 -20.59 -15.81 -10.16
N ILE A 69 -21.18 -15.81 -8.96
CA ILE A 69 -21.13 -14.69 -8.03
C ILE A 69 -20.33 -15.13 -6.82
N MET A 70 -19.40 -14.31 -6.37
CA MET A 70 -18.48 -14.63 -5.29
C MET A 70 -18.37 -13.50 -4.28
N LEU A 71 -18.37 -13.86 -2.99
CA LEU A 71 -18.14 -12.97 -1.86
C LEU A 71 -16.99 -13.50 -1.02
N THR A 72 -16.09 -12.61 -0.62
CA THR A 72 -15.00 -12.91 0.32
C THR A 72 -15.11 -12.00 1.54
N ILE A 73 -14.93 -12.60 2.72
CA ILE A 73 -14.82 -11.91 4.00
C ILE A 73 -13.49 -12.29 4.65
N ASP A 74 -12.92 -11.39 5.43
CA ASP A 74 -11.69 -11.66 6.18
C ASP A 74 -11.70 -11.04 7.58
N GLU A 75 -10.93 -11.66 8.46
CA GLU A 75 -10.50 -11.11 9.74
C GLU A 75 -8.98 -10.95 9.71
N THR A 76 -8.51 -9.74 9.97
CA THR A 76 -7.09 -9.39 9.99
C THR A 76 -6.71 -8.94 11.39
N ILE A 77 -5.64 -9.52 11.94
CA ILE A 77 -5.07 -9.18 13.24
C ILE A 77 -3.63 -8.73 13.00
N ASP A 78 -3.38 -7.44 13.15
CA ASP A 78 -2.06 -6.82 13.04
C ASP A 78 -1.44 -6.69 14.43
N LYS A 79 -0.22 -7.18 14.57
CA LYS A 79 0.60 -7.05 15.79
C LYS A 79 1.86 -6.30 15.46
N THR A 80 2.07 -5.18 16.11
CA THR A 80 3.29 -4.37 16.01
C THR A 80 4.05 -4.45 17.34
N GLN A 81 5.36 -4.66 17.28
CA GLN A 81 6.18 -4.88 18.47
C GLN A 81 7.54 -4.22 18.30
N GLN A 82 7.87 -3.23 19.14
CA GLN A 82 9.20 -2.65 19.26
C GLN A 82 10.07 -3.46 20.25
N SER A 83 9.49 -3.87 21.39
CA SER A 83 10.14 -4.64 22.45
C SER A 83 9.14 -5.59 23.10
N SER A 84 9.56 -6.44 24.03
CA SER A 84 8.67 -7.33 24.77
C SER A 84 7.57 -6.58 25.54
N GLU A 85 7.81 -5.34 25.96
CA GLU A 85 6.89 -4.51 26.74
C GLU A 85 6.00 -3.61 25.85
N ASN A 86 6.44 -3.31 24.64
CA ASN A 86 5.76 -2.42 23.70
C ASN A 86 5.16 -3.22 22.55
N GLN A 87 4.04 -3.88 22.80
CA GLN A 87 3.28 -4.62 21.79
C GLN A 87 1.87 -4.05 21.68
N TYR A 88 1.43 -3.82 20.44
CA TYR A 88 0.09 -3.36 20.11
C TYR A 88 -0.58 -4.35 19.16
N THR A 89 -1.88 -4.53 19.36
CA THR A 89 -2.67 -5.45 18.54
C THR A 89 -3.93 -4.74 18.07
N ARG A 90 -4.18 -4.80 16.78
CA ARG A 90 -5.40 -4.28 16.15
C ARG A 90 -6.07 -5.35 15.31
N SER A 91 -7.36 -5.58 15.54
CA SER A 91 -8.13 -6.51 14.72
C SER A 91 -9.18 -5.80 13.88
N ARG A 92 -9.55 -6.42 12.77
CA ARG A 92 -10.50 -5.87 11.84
C ARG A 92 -11.18 -6.95 11.01
N PHE A 93 -12.50 -6.91 10.99
CA PHE A 93 -13.34 -7.67 10.07
C PHE A 93 -13.69 -6.85 8.83
N ALA A 94 -13.64 -7.45 7.63
CA ALA A 94 -13.98 -6.80 6.38
C ALA A 94 -14.56 -7.76 5.34
N ALA A 95 -15.18 -7.18 4.30
CA ALA A 95 -15.54 -7.85 3.06
C ALA A 95 -14.68 -7.28 1.92
N PRO A 96 -13.45 -7.79 1.71
CA PRO A 96 -12.48 -7.20 0.80
C PRO A 96 -12.81 -7.41 -0.67
N GLN A 97 -13.74 -8.32 -1.00
CA GLN A 97 -14.04 -8.63 -2.40
C GLN A 97 -15.47 -9.11 -2.61
N ILE A 98 -16.07 -8.58 -3.67
CA ILE A 98 -17.27 -9.11 -4.29
C ILE A 98 -17.07 -9.11 -5.81
N SER A 99 -17.53 -10.17 -6.50
CA SER A 99 -17.40 -10.28 -7.95
C SER A 99 -18.58 -11.01 -8.58
N ALA A 100 -18.94 -10.59 -9.79
CA ALA A 100 -19.92 -11.25 -10.65
C ALA A 100 -19.27 -11.54 -12.00
N ILE A 101 -19.35 -12.77 -12.44
CA ILE A 101 -18.74 -13.29 -13.67
C ILE A 101 -19.82 -13.84 -14.57
N TRP A 102 -19.82 -13.42 -15.83
CA TRP A 102 -20.68 -13.92 -16.90
C TRP A 102 -19.82 -14.66 -17.92
N ALA A 103 -20.01 -15.97 -18.02
CA ALA A 103 -19.33 -16.82 -18.95
C ALA A 103 -20.23 -17.15 -20.14
N SER A 104 -19.83 -16.76 -21.35
CA SER A 104 -20.56 -17.00 -22.59
C SER A 104 -19.75 -17.89 -23.53
N GLY A 105 -20.21 -19.13 -23.74
CA GLY A 105 -19.59 -20.08 -24.62
C GLY A 105 -20.29 -20.17 -25.99
N TYR A 106 -19.52 -20.30 -27.04
CA TYR A 106 -20.02 -20.55 -28.39
C TYR A 106 -20.07 -22.06 -28.66
N THR A 107 -21.20 -22.68 -28.41
CA THR A 107 -21.43 -24.13 -28.33
C THR A 107 -21.04 -24.95 -29.58
N GLN A 108 -20.87 -24.32 -30.74
CA GLN A 108 -20.53 -25.03 -32.00
C GLN A 108 -19.11 -24.75 -32.49
N LYS A 109 -18.30 -23.93 -31.80
CA LYS A 109 -16.96 -23.58 -32.25
C LYS A 109 -15.90 -24.40 -31.51
N GLN A 110 -15.13 -25.20 -32.23
CA GLN A 110 -13.93 -25.86 -31.71
C GLN A 110 -12.64 -25.08 -31.97
N ARG A 111 -12.66 -24.08 -32.83
CA ARG A 111 -11.55 -23.21 -33.21
C ARG A 111 -11.94 -21.74 -33.20
N GLY A 112 -10.96 -20.87 -33.01
CA GLY A 112 -11.17 -19.42 -32.87
C GLY A 112 -11.63 -19.08 -31.45
N VAL A 113 -12.35 -17.99 -31.29
CA VAL A 113 -12.91 -17.54 -29.98
C VAL A 113 -14.04 -18.48 -29.58
N ILE A 114 -13.83 -19.30 -28.57
CA ILE A 114 -14.79 -20.30 -28.08
C ILE A 114 -15.52 -19.87 -26.81
N PHE A 115 -14.95 -18.95 -26.05
CA PHE A 115 -15.59 -18.26 -24.92
C PHE A 115 -15.26 -16.78 -24.94
N SER A 116 -16.23 -15.97 -24.52
CA SER A 116 -16.09 -14.54 -24.25
C SER A 116 -16.72 -14.25 -22.90
N ASN A 117 -15.91 -13.89 -21.93
CA ASN A 117 -16.32 -13.74 -20.54
C ASN A 117 -16.18 -12.28 -20.08
N PHE A 118 -17.08 -11.86 -19.20
CA PHE A 118 -17.09 -10.55 -18.56
C PHE A 118 -17.08 -10.71 -17.05
N MET A 119 -16.50 -9.73 -16.35
CA MET A 119 -16.52 -9.66 -14.90
C MET A 119 -16.70 -8.21 -14.45
N LEU A 120 -17.51 -8.04 -13.42
CA LEU A 120 -17.58 -6.82 -12.61
C LEU A 120 -17.15 -7.21 -11.19
N SER A 121 -16.24 -6.45 -10.60
CA SER A 121 -15.74 -6.76 -9.26
C SER A 121 -15.34 -5.51 -8.49
N SER A 122 -15.46 -5.61 -7.16
CA SER A 122 -14.89 -4.68 -6.20
C SER A 122 -13.86 -5.43 -5.38
N HIS A 123 -12.65 -4.86 -5.28
CA HIS A 123 -11.53 -5.44 -4.56
C HIS A 123 -10.85 -4.40 -3.67
N ARG A 124 -10.42 -4.82 -2.49
CA ARG A 124 -9.48 -4.08 -1.66
C ARG A 124 -8.06 -4.39 -2.08
N LEU A 125 -7.28 -3.37 -2.44
CA LEU A 125 -5.87 -3.51 -2.80
C LEU A 125 -4.96 -3.37 -1.58
N ALA A 126 -5.29 -2.44 -0.68
CA ALA A 126 -4.57 -2.25 0.57
C ALA A 126 -5.50 -1.83 1.70
N ASN A 127 -5.09 -2.17 2.91
CA ASN A 127 -5.72 -1.78 4.15
C ASN A 127 -4.65 -1.10 5.01
N PHE A 128 -4.88 0.15 5.37
CA PHE A 128 -3.91 0.99 6.10
C PHE A 128 -4.11 0.98 7.62
N ASN A 129 -5.07 0.19 8.14
CA ASN A 129 -5.36 0.19 9.57
C ASN A 129 -4.22 -0.44 10.37
N ARG A 130 -3.39 0.40 10.98
CA ARG A 130 -2.21 0.01 11.74
C ARG A 130 -1.91 1.04 12.82
N ASP A 131 -1.42 0.58 13.96
CA ASP A 131 -0.87 1.43 15.02
C ASP A 131 0.60 1.05 15.25
N ILE A 132 1.47 2.05 15.27
CA ILE A 132 2.90 1.90 15.60
C ILE A 132 3.14 2.80 16.79
N VAL A 133 3.74 2.25 17.85
CA VAL A 133 4.16 3.02 19.01
C VAL A 133 5.61 2.65 19.31
N VAL A 134 6.46 3.66 19.31
CA VAL A 134 7.86 3.54 19.70
C VAL A 134 8.15 4.46 20.86
N LYS A 135 9.03 4.01 21.77
CA LYS A 135 9.46 4.75 22.94
C LYS A 135 10.97 4.70 23.03
N GLY A 136 11.58 5.78 23.45
CA GLY A 136 13.04 5.87 23.58
C GLY A 136 13.48 7.15 24.27
N GLN A 137 14.78 7.26 24.46
CA GLN A 137 15.43 8.48 24.94
C GLN A 137 16.05 9.24 23.76
N GLY A 138 16.06 10.58 23.84
CA GLY A 138 16.70 11.42 22.84
C GLY A 138 16.07 11.27 21.46
N MET A 139 14.74 11.29 21.35
CA MET A 139 14.03 11.08 20.07
C MET A 139 14.23 12.23 19.08
N GLY A 140 14.61 13.43 19.58
CA GLY A 140 15.10 14.53 18.74
C GLY A 140 14.01 15.36 18.04
N MET A 141 12.80 15.43 18.60
CA MET A 141 11.74 16.28 18.06
C MET A 141 12.16 17.75 17.98
N LEU A 142 12.67 18.29 19.09
CA LEU A 142 13.11 19.69 19.14
C LEU A 142 14.30 19.96 18.21
N GLN A 143 15.22 19.01 18.09
CA GLN A 143 16.34 19.10 17.16
C GLN A 143 15.86 19.15 15.70
N THR A 144 14.82 18.39 15.37
CA THR A 144 14.19 18.44 14.04
C THR A 144 13.50 19.79 13.80
N VAL A 145 12.79 20.31 14.80
CA VAL A 145 12.19 21.65 14.71
C VAL A 145 13.26 22.71 14.44
N CYS A 146 14.38 22.68 15.19
CA CYS A 146 15.51 23.60 14.96
C CYS A 146 16.09 23.44 13.55
N TYR A 147 16.38 22.21 13.13
CA TYR A 147 16.93 21.90 11.81
C TYR A 147 16.05 22.42 10.67
N LYS A 148 14.72 22.30 10.79
CA LYS A 148 13.77 22.85 9.81
C LYS A 148 13.66 24.38 9.87
N THR A 149 14.10 25.00 10.95
CA THR A 149 14.05 26.45 11.16
C THR A 149 15.37 27.13 10.84
N ASP A 150 16.47 26.37 10.78
CA ASP A 150 17.82 26.90 10.49
C ASP A 150 17.83 27.64 9.14
N GLY A 151 18.44 28.83 9.15
CA GLY A 151 18.49 29.76 8.02
C GLY A 151 17.32 30.76 7.98
N LEU A 152 16.30 30.63 8.84
CA LEU A 152 15.23 31.61 8.98
C LEU A 152 15.56 32.60 10.11
N ALA A 153 15.63 33.89 9.79
CA ALA A 153 15.76 34.92 10.80
C ALA A 153 14.48 35.03 11.65
N GLU A 154 14.61 35.28 12.95
CA GLU A 154 13.49 35.31 13.92
C GLU A 154 12.34 36.23 13.48
N GLN A 155 12.65 37.34 12.83
CA GLN A 155 11.65 38.30 12.35
C GLN A 155 10.62 37.68 11.38
N TYR A 156 11.00 36.63 10.65
CA TYR A 156 10.09 35.98 9.72
C TYR A 156 9.09 35.05 10.42
N LEU A 157 9.34 34.60 11.64
CA LEU A 157 8.43 33.76 12.42
C LEU A 157 7.44 34.58 13.25
N GLN A 158 7.72 35.90 13.44
CA GLN A 158 6.84 36.79 14.18
C GLN A 158 5.50 36.94 13.46
N ASN A 159 4.41 37.08 14.22
CA ASN A 159 3.04 37.25 13.71
C ASN A 159 2.45 36.03 12.99
N LYS A 160 2.97 34.82 13.22
CA LYS A 160 2.41 33.54 12.70
C LYS A 160 2.18 33.54 11.18
N PRO A 161 3.23 33.56 10.37
CA PRO A 161 3.13 33.69 8.92
C PRO A 161 2.66 32.39 8.24
N TRP A 162 1.46 31.90 8.58
CA TRP A 162 0.91 30.65 8.07
C TRP A 162 0.68 30.61 6.55
N ASP A 163 0.53 31.78 5.95
CA ASP A 163 0.26 31.92 4.50
C ASP A 163 1.56 32.02 3.66
N ASP A 164 2.73 32.06 4.31
CA ASP A 164 4.01 32.11 3.63
C ASP A 164 4.44 30.70 3.22
N SER A 165 4.57 30.47 1.93
CA SER A 165 4.93 29.15 1.36
C SER A 165 6.40 28.77 1.57
N GLU A 166 7.24 29.69 1.98
CA GLU A 166 8.67 29.43 2.26
C GLU A 166 8.94 29.13 3.74
N ILE A 167 7.94 29.33 4.60
CA ILE A 167 8.07 29.12 6.05
C ILE A 167 7.28 27.87 6.45
N GLY A 168 7.99 26.86 6.92
CA GLY A 168 7.39 25.60 7.38
C GLY A 168 6.51 25.79 8.63
N TRP A 169 5.33 25.21 8.62
CA TRP A 169 4.43 25.24 9.78
C TRP A 169 5.06 24.67 11.05
N LEU A 170 5.96 23.71 10.92
CA LEU A 170 6.68 23.15 12.05
C LEU A 170 7.57 24.19 12.74
N SER A 171 8.20 25.08 11.98
CA SER A 171 9.02 26.18 12.50
C SER A 171 8.18 27.20 13.27
N ILE A 172 7.02 27.57 12.73
CA ILE A 172 6.08 28.49 13.39
C ILE A 172 5.55 27.87 14.70
N LEU A 173 5.15 26.58 14.65
CA LEU A 173 4.69 25.86 15.84
C LEU A 173 5.74 25.82 16.94
N GLY A 174 6.99 25.49 16.58
CA GLY A 174 8.10 25.41 17.54
C GLY A 174 8.45 26.76 18.18
N TYR A 175 8.45 27.82 17.38
CA TYR A 175 8.72 29.18 17.84
C TYR A 175 7.61 29.70 18.78
N GLU A 176 6.37 29.65 18.35
CA GLU A 176 5.21 30.13 19.11
C GLU A 176 4.93 29.32 20.38
N ALA A 177 5.36 28.03 20.40
CA ALA A 177 5.26 27.18 21.60
C ALA A 177 6.48 27.32 22.54
N TYR A 178 7.39 28.23 22.28
CA TYR A 178 8.61 28.50 23.09
C TYR A 178 9.52 27.25 23.23
N LEU A 179 9.60 26.45 22.18
CA LEU A 179 10.38 25.22 22.16
C LEU A 179 11.77 25.38 21.52
N ILE A 180 11.98 26.46 20.77
CA ILE A 180 13.24 26.77 20.09
C ILE A 180 13.64 28.23 20.36
N ASN A 181 14.94 28.48 20.39
CA ASN A 181 15.52 29.82 20.57
C ASN A 181 16.44 30.16 19.42
N PRO A 182 16.43 31.40 18.90
CA PRO A 182 17.41 31.86 17.93
C PRO A 182 18.80 31.93 18.56
N ILE A 183 19.82 31.55 17.78
CA ILE A 183 21.23 31.72 18.11
C ILE A 183 21.94 32.49 16.98
N GLU A 184 23.24 32.61 16.99
CA GLU A 184 24.01 33.34 15.98
C GLU A 184 23.84 32.75 14.57
N ASN A 185 23.89 33.60 13.55
CA ASN A 185 23.85 33.24 12.11
C ASN A 185 22.55 32.55 11.66
N ASP A 186 21.41 33.01 12.17
CA ASP A 186 20.07 32.46 11.85
C ASP A 186 19.96 30.96 12.11
N LEU A 187 20.75 30.43 13.06
CA LEU A 187 20.62 29.07 13.55
C LEU A 187 19.69 29.02 14.78
N TRP A 188 19.17 27.85 15.07
CA TRP A 188 18.22 27.62 16.14
C TRP A 188 18.67 26.51 17.09
N ALA A 189 18.37 26.65 18.35
CA ALA A 189 18.66 25.66 19.37
C ALA A 189 17.42 25.29 20.16
N PRO A 190 17.31 24.03 20.65
CA PRO A 190 16.26 23.61 21.56
C PRO A 190 16.23 24.49 22.82
N ALA A 191 15.05 24.98 23.18
CA ALA A 191 14.86 25.74 24.43
C ALA A 191 14.83 24.84 25.67
N LEU A 192 14.60 23.54 25.47
CA LEU A 192 14.44 22.53 26.52
C LEU A 192 15.33 21.33 26.26
N ASP A 193 15.85 20.74 27.34
CA ASP A 193 16.51 19.44 27.32
C ASP A 193 15.50 18.35 27.72
N LEU A 194 14.87 17.74 26.73
CA LEU A 194 13.87 16.66 26.90
C LEU A 194 14.57 15.31 26.68
N THR A 195 14.35 14.38 27.60
CA THR A 195 15.13 13.11 27.65
C THR A 195 14.32 11.89 27.21
N ASP A 196 13.06 11.85 27.56
CA ASP A 196 12.19 10.69 27.31
C ASP A 196 11.17 11.02 26.24
N GLY A 197 10.99 10.13 25.28
CA GLY A 197 10.09 10.36 24.19
C GLY A 197 9.22 9.18 23.80
N SER A 198 8.10 9.48 23.15
CA SER A 198 7.23 8.49 22.52
C SER A 198 6.68 9.03 21.21
N LEU A 199 6.68 8.19 20.19
CA LEU A 199 6.06 8.43 18.89
C LEU A 199 4.94 7.42 18.68
N THR A 200 3.71 7.92 18.52
CA THR A 200 2.53 7.12 18.22
C THR A 200 2.03 7.48 16.84
N ILE A 201 1.95 6.50 15.95
CA ILE A 201 1.45 6.64 14.59
C ILE A 201 0.22 5.75 14.44
N SER A 202 -0.93 6.36 14.18
CA SER A 202 -2.18 5.64 13.91
C SER A 202 -2.62 5.89 12.48
N GLU A 203 -2.68 4.83 11.71
CA GLU A 203 -3.11 4.85 10.31
C GLU A 203 -4.46 4.19 10.16
N SER A 204 -5.29 4.71 9.26
CA SER A 204 -6.58 4.14 8.91
C SER A 204 -6.94 4.46 7.47
N GLY A 205 -7.81 3.63 6.91
CA GLY A 205 -8.30 3.81 5.55
C GLY A 205 -8.08 2.63 4.63
N ASN A 206 -8.48 2.79 3.39
CA ASN A 206 -8.50 1.74 2.38
C ASN A 206 -8.11 2.26 1.01
N TYR A 207 -7.56 1.35 0.22
CA TYR A 207 -7.41 1.50 -1.21
C TYR A 207 -8.24 0.41 -1.89
N ASP A 208 -9.37 0.81 -2.49
CA ASP A 208 -10.31 -0.09 -3.14
C ASP A 208 -10.29 0.11 -4.66
N MET A 209 -10.55 -0.95 -5.42
CA MET A 209 -10.56 -0.95 -6.88
C MET A 209 -11.81 -1.63 -7.42
N TYR A 210 -12.50 -0.96 -8.34
CA TYR A 210 -13.64 -1.45 -9.10
C TYR A 210 -13.16 -1.78 -10.49
N THR A 211 -13.36 -3.02 -10.93
CA THR A 211 -12.80 -3.54 -12.18
C THR A 211 -13.90 -4.04 -13.10
N LEU A 212 -13.89 -3.57 -14.34
CA LEU A 212 -14.60 -4.17 -15.47
C LEU A 212 -13.58 -4.95 -16.28
N SER A 213 -13.83 -6.25 -16.45
CA SER A 213 -12.92 -7.16 -17.17
C SER A 213 -13.62 -7.81 -18.34
N TRP A 214 -12.83 -8.04 -19.39
CA TRP A 214 -13.19 -8.88 -20.51
C TRP A 214 -12.06 -9.85 -20.83
N ALA A 215 -12.40 -11.10 -21.18
CA ALA A 215 -11.43 -12.04 -21.73
C ALA A 215 -12.02 -12.98 -22.75
N GLY A 216 -11.20 -13.29 -23.76
CA GLY A 216 -11.46 -14.27 -24.79
C GLY A 216 -10.63 -15.54 -24.60
N ASN A 217 -11.26 -16.69 -24.85
CA ASN A 217 -10.58 -17.98 -24.96
C ASN A 217 -10.52 -18.39 -26.43
N ILE A 218 -9.32 -18.57 -26.94
CA ILE A 218 -9.07 -18.91 -28.34
C ILE A 218 -8.54 -20.35 -28.38
N SER A 219 -9.40 -21.26 -28.88
CA SER A 219 -9.06 -22.69 -29.11
C SER A 219 -8.52 -23.45 -27.89
N ASN A 220 -8.83 -22.99 -26.64
CA ASN A 220 -8.28 -23.53 -25.38
C ASN A 220 -6.75 -23.49 -25.26
N GLN A 221 -6.08 -22.75 -26.14
CA GLN A 221 -4.62 -22.59 -26.13
C GLN A 221 -4.21 -21.16 -25.75
N TRP A 222 -4.90 -20.17 -26.27
CA TRP A 222 -4.62 -18.76 -26.01
C TRP A 222 -5.78 -18.12 -25.26
N TYR A 223 -5.45 -17.37 -24.24
CA TYR A 223 -6.40 -16.57 -23.48
C TYR A 223 -5.87 -15.15 -23.46
N VAL A 224 -6.70 -14.20 -23.84
CA VAL A 224 -6.36 -12.77 -23.84
C VAL A 224 -7.39 -12.02 -23.01
N GLY A 225 -6.97 -10.98 -22.34
CA GLY A 225 -7.88 -10.21 -21.49
C GLY A 225 -7.47 -8.77 -21.29
N LEU A 226 -8.45 -7.98 -20.87
CA LEU A 226 -8.35 -6.54 -20.60
C LEU A 226 -9.08 -6.23 -19.29
N ASN A 227 -8.52 -5.35 -18.48
CA ASN A 227 -9.19 -4.71 -17.35
C ASN A 227 -9.24 -3.21 -17.53
N LEU A 228 -10.37 -2.61 -17.13
CA LEU A 228 -10.51 -1.19 -16.85
C LEU A 228 -10.80 -1.04 -15.37
N ASN A 229 -10.04 -0.21 -14.69
CA ASN A 229 -10.10 -0.06 -13.25
C ASN A 229 -10.42 1.38 -12.86
N LEU A 230 -11.33 1.54 -11.91
CA LEU A 230 -11.55 2.75 -11.14
C LEU A 230 -11.12 2.48 -9.71
N SER A 231 -10.25 3.31 -9.18
CA SER A 231 -9.72 3.16 -7.82
C SER A 231 -10.19 4.29 -6.92
N THR A 232 -10.44 3.98 -5.65
CA THR A 232 -10.74 4.96 -4.61
C THR A 232 -9.74 4.82 -3.48
N LEU A 233 -9.19 5.93 -3.03
CA LEU A 233 -8.29 6.01 -1.91
C LEU A 233 -8.89 6.87 -0.81
N SER A 234 -8.84 6.37 0.42
CA SER A 234 -9.08 7.15 1.64
C SER A 234 -8.02 6.72 2.66
N TYR A 235 -7.25 7.67 3.13
CA TYR A 235 -6.16 7.43 4.07
C TYR A 235 -6.10 8.55 5.09
N THR A 236 -6.00 8.19 6.36
CA THR A 236 -5.82 9.12 7.47
C THR A 236 -4.67 8.64 8.32
N LYS A 237 -3.71 9.51 8.58
CA LYS A 237 -2.61 9.31 9.51
C LYS A 237 -2.68 10.33 10.63
N ARG A 238 -2.58 9.86 11.87
CA ARG A 238 -2.41 10.67 13.06
C ARG A 238 -1.07 10.33 13.67
N VAL A 239 -0.26 11.33 13.89
CA VAL A 239 1.04 11.20 14.55
C VAL A 239 1.00 12.03 15.82
N THR A 240 1.35 11.42 16.94
CA THR A 240 1.56 12.09 18.20
C THR A 240 3.00 11.85 18.64
N HIS A 241 3.78 12.90 18.69
CA HIS A 241 5.16 12.87 19.18
C HIS A 241 5.21 13.61 20.51
N VAL A 242 5.66 12.94 21.56
CA VAL A 242 5.76 13.51 22.91
C VAL A 242 7.19 13.38 23.37
N GLU A 243 7.76 14.48 23.86
CA GLU A 243 9.04 14.47 24.56
C GLU A 243 8.89 15.13 25.92
N THR A 244 9.52 14.57 26.95
CA THR A 244 9.36 15.03 28.34
C THR A 244 10.69 14.96 29.10
N ASN A 245 10.78 15.77 30.14
CA ASN A 245 11.65 15.59 31.28
C ASN A 245 10.86 15.73 32.57
N ARG A 246 11.51 15.84 33.72
CA ARG A 246 10.84 15.93 35.02
C ARG A 246 9.89 17.15 35.17
N ILE A 247 10.11 18.23 34.42
CA ILE A 247 9.46 19.54 34.63
C ILE A 247 8.75 19.97 33.36
N ASN A 248 9.36 19.73 32.20
CA ASN A 248 8.94 20.27 30.91
C ASN A 248 8.44 19.15 29.99
N SER A 249 7.60 19.53 29.03
CA SER A 249 7.13 18.62 27.99
C SER A 249 6.83 19.37 26.70
N ALA A 250 6.94 18.64 25.59
CA ALA A 250 6.49 19.06 24.28
C ALA A 250 5.68 17.92 23.64
N GLU A 251 4.54 18.25 23.04
CA GLU A 251 3.68 17.31 22.34
C GLU A 251 3.27 17.91 21.00
N LEU A 252 3.62 17.24 19.91
CA LEU A 252 3.16 17.56 18.55
C LEU A 252 2.13 16.51 18.13
N LYS A 253 0.93 16.98 17.79
CA LYS A 253 -0.11 16.18 17.14
C LYS A 253 -0.24 16.63 15.71
N SER A 254 -0.16 15.69 14.78
CA SER A 254 -0.32 15.97 13.35
C SER A 254 -1.37 15.04 12.75
N LEU A 255 -2.27 15.62 11.98
CA LEU A 255 -3.27 14.91 11.16
C LEU A 255 -2.91 15.10 9.70
N TYR A 256 -2.87 14.00 8.98
CA TYR A 256 -2.73 13.96 7.54
C TYR A 256 -3.87 13.12 6.95
N HIS A 257 -4.71 13.75 6.15
CA HIS A 257 -5.82 13.07 5.48
C HIS A 257 -5.67 13.19 3.96
N LEU A 258 -5.86 12.06 3.28
CA LEU A 258 -5.72 11.96 1.85
C LEU A 258 -6.90 11.17 1.29
N SER A 259 -7.55 11.71 0.26
CA SER A 259 -8.63 11.01 -0.43
C SER A 259 -8.60 11.31 -1.93
N GLY A 260 -9.05 10.35 -2.74
CA GLY A 260 -9.08 10.57 -4.17
C GLY A 260 -9.57 9.41 -5.01
N LEU A 261 -9.55 9.67 -6.32
CA LEU A 261 -9.99 8.76 -7.37
C LEU A 261 -8.86 8.53 -8.37
N GLY A 262 -8.76 7.30 -8.88
CA GLY A 262 -7.76 6.95 -9.89
C GLY A 262 -8.32 6.04 -10.97
N VAL A 263 -7.68 6.08 -12.13
CA VAL A 263 -8.01 5.22 -13.26
C VAL A 263 -6.79 4.47 -13.74
N SER A 264 -6.97 3.23 -14.16
CA SER A 264 -5.90 2.40 -14.72
C SER A 264 -6.47 1.33 -15.64
N GLY A 265 -5.57 0.55 -16.23
CA GLY A 265 -5.95 -0.60 -17.04
C GLY A 265 -4.85 -1.66 -17.01
N SER A 266 -5.21 -2.85 -17.42
CA SER A 266 -4.23 -3.92 -17.62
C SER A 266 -4.58 -4.81 -18.78
N VAL A 267 -3.56 -5.43 -19.36
CA VAL A 267 -3.69 -6.42 -20.42
C VAL A 267 -3.03 -7.71 -19.98
N GLY A 268 -3.55 -8.83 -20.45
CA GLY A 268 -3.02 -10.12 -20.07
C GLY A 268 -3.10 -11.17 -21.16
N LEU A 269 -2.19 -12.13 -21.03
CA LEU A 269 -2.07 -13.27 -21.92
C LEU A 269 -1.83 -14.53 -21.09
N ILE A 270 -2.50 -15.63 -21.44
CA ILE A 270 -2.13 -16.98 -21.00
C ILE A 270 -2.01 -17.87 -22.24
N TYR A 271 -0.88 -18.56 -22.33
CA TYR A 271 -0.62 -19.57 -23.35
C TYR A 271 -0.56 -20.96 -22.73
N ARG A 272 -1.30 -21.88 -23.29
CA ARG A 272 -1.40 -23.27 -22.86
C ARG A 272 -0.98 -24.20 -24.00
N PRO A 273 0.34 -24.45 -24.18
CA PRO A 273 0.84 -25.33 -25.28
C PRO A 273 0.31 -26.75 -25.18
N ILE A 274 0.26 -27.27 -23.96
CA ILE A 274 -0.29 -28.60 -23.65
C ILE A 274 -1.18 -28.48 -22.38
N GLN A 275 -1.96 -29.53 -22.10
CA GLN A 275 -2.87 -29.50 -20.94
C GLN A 275 -2.16 -29.28 -19.62
N ALA A 276 -0.96 -29.80 -19.47
CA ALA A 276 -0.18 -29.80 -18.26
C ALA A 276 0.58 -28.49 -18.00
N ILE A 277 0.84 -27.64 -19.02
CA ILE A 277 1.71 -26.45 -18.88
C ILE A 277 0.97 -25.19 -19.31
N ARG A 278 1.13 -24.13 -18.52
CA ARG A 278 0.66 -22.79 -18.83
C ARG A 278 1.73 -21.75 -18.55
N VAL A 279 1.80 -20.75 -19.40
CA VAL A 279 2.63 -19.57 -19.24
C VAL A 279 1.70 -18.36 -19.25
N GLY A 280 1.83 -17.50 -18.26
CA GLY A 280 1.03 -16.28 -18.15
C GLY A 280 1.93 -15.05 -18.12
N ALA A 281 1.46 -13.97 -18.76
CA ALA A 281 2.09 -12.67 -18.70
C ALA A 281 1.03 -11.58 -18.59
N SER A 282 1.32 -10.52 -17.86
CA SER A 282 0.45 -9.37 -17.76
C SER A 282 1.22 -8.07 -17.63
N PHE A 283 0.58 -6.99 -18.03
CA PHE A 283 1.10 -5.64 -17.98
C PHE A 283 0.03 -4.70 -17.45
N HIS A 284 0.40 -3.90 -16.44
CA HIS A 284 -0.49 -2.96 -15.75
C HIS A 284 -0.03 -1.55 -16.02
N ILE A 285 -0.89 -0.75 -16.60
CA ILE A 285 -0.67 0.67 -16.80
C ILE A 285 -0.72 1.37 -15.44
N PRO A 286 0.18 2.32 -15.15
CA PRO A 286 0.14 3.11 -13.93
C PRO A 286 -1.26 3.67 -13.64
N THR A 287 -1.67 3.61 -12.37
CA THR A 287 -2.91 4.25 -11.91
C THR A 287 -2.62 5.73 -11.72
N THR A 288 -3.24 6.58 -12.53
CA THR A 288 -3.20 8.02 -12.30
C THR A 288 -4.32 8.39 -11.34
N MET A 289 -3.97 9.04 -10.23
CA MET A 289 -4.89 9.44 -9.16
C MET A 289 -4.89 10.94 -8.96
N SER A 290 -6.07 11.52 -8.87
CA SER A 290 -6.28 12.89 -8.37
C SER A 290 -6.62 12.81 -6.89
N LEU A 291 -5.82 13.47 -6.06
CA LEU A 291 -5.87 13.39 -4.61
C LEU A 291 -6.18 14.76 -4.00
N SER A 292 -6.94 14.75 -2.94
CA SER A 292 -7.19 15.88 -2.04
C SER A 292 -6.44 15.64 -0.74
N VAL A 293 -5.61 16.58 -0.33
CA VAL A 293 -4.76 16.53 0.87
C VAL A 293 -5.25 17.55 1.88
N GLN A 294 -5.35 17.15 3.14
CA GLN A 294 -5.60 18.03 4.28
C GLN A 294 -4.59 17.73 5.37
N THR A 295 -4.04 18.78 5.97
CA THR A 295 -3.12 18.70 7.11
C THR A 295 -3.57 19.63 8.22
N GLU A 296 -3.46 19.17 9.46
CA GLU A 296 -3.73 19.95 10.68
C GLU A 296 -2.70 19.56 11.73
N SER A 297 -2.29 20.50 12.57
CA SER A 297 -1.32 20.21 13.62
C SER A 297 -1.50 21.10 14.83
N ASP A 298 -1.26 20.49 15.98
CA ASP A 298 -1.32 21.13 17.27
C ASP A 298 0.00 20.90 18.00
N MET A 299 0.58 21.98 18.54
CA MET A 299 1.77 21.92 19.38
C MET A 299 1.41 22.34 20.79
N TYR A 300 1.65 21.47 21.75
CA TYR A 300 1.50 21.72 23.17
C TYR A 300 2.87 21.72 23.82
N SER A 301 3.14 22.70 24.67
CA SER A 301 4.36 22.73 25.45
C SER A 301 4.09 23.10 26.90
N LYS A 302 4.95 22.60 27.79
CA LYS A 302 5.06 23.02 29.17
C LYS A 302 6.48 23.46 29.43
N VAL A 303 6.69 24.75 29.63
CA VAL A 303 7.99 25.38 29.78
C VAL A 303 8.03 26.09 31.14
N SER A 304 8.88 25.66 32.06
CA SER A 304 9.04 26.26 33.40
C SER A 304 7.74 26.45 34.18
N GLY A 305 6.80 25.52 34.03
CA GLY A 305 5.52 25.50 34.72
C GLY A 305 4.38 26.24 34.00
N GLN A 306 4.66 26.93 32.89
CA GLN A 306 3.65 27.56 32.04
C GLN A 306 3.32 26.62 30.87
N SER A 307 2.05 26.60 30.44
CA SER A 307 1.57 25.78 29.33
C SER A 307 1.19 26.66 28.15
N TYR A 308 1.57 26.24 26.96
CA TYR A 308 1.28 26.91 25.72
C TYR A 308 0.62 25.92 24.74
N GLU A 309 -0.30 26.42 23.94
CA GLU A 309 -0.99 25.65 22.88
C GLU A 309 -0.99 26.53 21.62
N VAL A 310 -0.51 25.91 20.53
CA VAL A 310 -0.45 26.55 19.21
C VAL A 310 -1.11 25.64 18.21
N LEU A 311 -2.13 26.14 17.54
CA LEU A 311 -2.90 25.41 16.54
C LEU A 311 -2.57 25.95 15.15
N THR A 312 -2.40 25.09 14.17
CA THR A 312 -2.35 25.54 12.78
C THR A 312 -3.74 26.01 12.32
N PRO A 313 -3.82 26.92 11.35
CA PRO A 313 -5.08 27.15 10.67
C PRO A 313 -5.54 25.86 9.99
N ALA A 314 -6.86 25.70 9.82
CA ALA A 314 -7.37 24.59 9.01
C ALA A 314 -6.77 24.71 7.61
N SER A 315 -6.01 23.69 7.17
CA SER A 315 -5.47 23.70 5.83
C SER A 315 -6.61 23.66 4.81
N GLY A 316 -6.55 24.51 3.82
CA GLY A 316 -7.38 24.34 2.64
C GLY A 316 -7.14 22.95 2.02
N VAL A 317 -8.09 22.46 1.22
CA VAL A 317 -7.90 21.24 0.46
C VAL A 317 -6.90 21.52 -0.68
N VAL A 318 -5.72 20.91 -0.61
CA VAL A 318 -4.73 20.97 -1.68
C VAL A 318 -4.95 19.79 -2.61
N SER A 319 -5.11 20.07 -3.90
CA SER A 319 -5.23 19.02 -4.92
C SER A 319 -3.86 18.65 -5.47
N THR A 320 -3.57 17.37 -5.55
CA THR A 320 -2.33 16.83 -6.16
C THR A 320 -2.65 15.65 -7.05
N GLN A 321 -1.72 15.30 -7.92
CA GLN A 321 -1.82 14.10 -8.75
C GLN A 321 -0.63 13.20 -8.49
N ILE A 322 -0.88 11.91 -8.39
CA ILE A 322 0.15 10.90 -8.31
C ILE A 322 -0.11 9.80 -9.33
N ALA A 323 0.95 9.12 -9.73
CA ALA A 323 0.88 7.91 -10.53
C ALA A 323 1.45 6.73 -9.73
N SER A 324 0.81 5.56 -9.80
CA SER A 324 1.41 4.33 -9.26
C SER A 324 2.52 3.84 -10.19
N PRO A 325 3.47 3.02 -9.71
CA PRO A 325 4.46 2.37 -10.54
C PRO A 325 3.83 1.50 -11.64
N LEU A 326 4.57 1.36 -12.73
CA LEU A 326 4.29 0.39 -13.78
C LEU A 326 4.59 -1.01 -13.25
N ARG A 327 3.71 -1.98 -13.50
CA ARG A 327 3.89 -3.37 -13.07
C ARG A 327 3.76 -4.34 -14.22
N SER A 328 4.64 -5.34 -14.26
CA SER A 328 4.56 -6.48 -15.17
C SER A 328 4.72 -7.78 -14.40
N SER A 329 4.09 -8.85 -14.88
CA SER A 329 4.15 -10.16 -14.26
C SER A 329 4.38 -11.24 -15.30
N ILE A 330 5.18 -12.24 -14.94
CA ILE A 330 5.35 -13.46 -15.69
C ILE A 330 5.18 -14.67 -14.76
N SER A 331 4.52 -15.71 -15.22
CA SER A 331 4.25 -16.90 -14.40
C SER A 331 4.27 -18.16 -15.24
N PHE A 332 4.72 -19.24 -14.59
CA PHE A 332 4.69 -20.60 -15.11
C PHE A 332 3.84 -21.46 -14.17
N ALA A 333 2.96 -22.27 -14.74
CA ALA A 333 2.16 -23.20 -13.97
C ALA A 333 2.19 -24.58 -14.62
N GLY A 334 2.36 -25.60 -13.79
CA GLY A 334 2.42 -27.00 -14.18
C GLY A 334 1.41 -27.85 -13.42
N GLN A 335 0.72 -28.74 -14.13
CA GLN A 335 -0.13 -29.75 -13.54
C GLN A 335 0.71 -31.01 -13.21
N ILE A 336 0.60 -31.49 -11.97
CA ILE A 336 1.29 -32.69 -11.48
C ILE A 336 0.24 -33.77 -11.32
N GLY A 337 0.31 -34.78 -12.22
CA GLY A 337 -0.74 -35.79 -12.32
C GLY A 337 -2.09 -35.18 -12.67
N ASN A 338 -3.17 -35.77 -12.17
CA ASN A 338 -4.52 -35.25 -12.37
C ASN A 338 -5.02 -34.36 -11.20
N GLU A 339 -4.28 -34.33 -10.12
CA GLU A 339 -4.75 -33.77 -8.82
C GLU A 339 -3.89 -32.63 -8.29
N GLY A 340 -2.68 -32.43 -8.82
CA GLY A 340 -1.74 -31.41 -8.37
C GLY A 340 -1.56 -30.28 -9.35
N LEU A 341 -1.31 -29.08 -8.83
CA LEU A 341 -0.97 -27.87 -9.58
C LEU A 341 0.11 -27.10 -8.79
N ILE A 342 1.16 -26.67 -9.47
CA ILE A 342 2.19 -25.78 -8.93
C ILE A 342 2.37 -24.58 -9.85
N ALA A 343 2.64 -23.43 -9.27
CA ALA A 343 2.95 -22.22 -10.03
C ALA A 343 4.07 -21.42 -9.37
N VAL A 344 4.86 -20.79 -10.23
CA VAL A 344 5.87 -19.79 -9.86
C VAL A 344 5.57 -18.54 -10.66
N GLN A 345 5.59 -17.41 -9.98
CA GLN A 345 5.31 -16.10 -10.57
C GLN A 345 6.35 -15.10 -10.10
N TYR A 346 6.79 -14.28 -11.03
CA TYR A 346 7.65 -13.13 -10.77
C TYR A 346 6.94 -11.86 -11.21
N ASP A 347 6.82 -10.91 -10.28
CA ASP A 347 6.29 -9.58 -10.54
C ASP A 347 7.44 -8.57 -10.46
N TYR A 348 7.49 -7.69 -11.43
CA TYR A 348 8.39 -6.55 -11.49
C TYR A 348 7.58 -5.25 -11.42
N THR A 349 7.86 -4.44 -10.43
CA THR A 349 7.27 -3.11 -10.25
C THR A 349 8.35 -2.07 -10.45
N HIS A 350 8.24 -1.29 -11.52
CA HIS A 350 9.21 -0.25 -11.86
C HIS A 350 8.92 1.02 -11.08
N ALA A 351 9.85 1.42 -10.21
CA ALA A 351 9.72 2.64 -9.43
C ALA A 351 9.70 3.88 -10.33
N LEU A 352 8.76 4.77 -10.05
CA LEU A 352 8.73 6.09 -10.68
C LEU A 352 9.86 6.92 -10.05
N LYS A 353 10.90 7.18 -10.84
CA LYS A 353 12.02 8.03 -10.44
C LYS A 353 11.70 9.45 -10.86
N ASP A 354 11.31 10.29 -9.92
CA ASP A 354 11.19 11.71 -10.20
C ASP A 354 12.57 12.35 -10.21
N GLN A 355 13.07 12.61 -11.42
CA GLN A 355 14.38 13.23 -11.63
C GLN A 355 14.36 14.74 -11.41
N GLU A 356 13.20 15.40 -11.49
CA GLU A 356 13.10 16.86 -11.34
C GLU A 356 13.31 17.33 -9.90
N LEU A 357 12.99 16.49 -8.92
CA LEU A 357 13.22 16.80 -7.49
C LEU A 357 14.60 16.38 -6.99
N GLY A 358 15.48 15.83 -7.84
CA GLY A 358 16.84 15.44 -7.48
C GLY A 358 16.93 14.23 -6.53
N PHE A 359 15.81 13.66 -6.07
CA PHE A 359 15.74 12.57 -5.14
C PHE A 359 14.89 11.43 -5.68
N SER A 360 15.46 10.24 -5.75
CA SER A 360 14.71 9.03 -6.07
C SER A 360 14.92 8.01 -4.96
N PRO A 361 14.14 8.11 -3.87
CA PRO A 361 14.26 7.16 -2.76
C PRO A 361 13.72 5.77 -3.12
N MET A 362 13.03 5.65 -4.25
CA MET A 362 12.31 4.44 -4.62
C MET A 362 13.18 3.51 -5.46
N GLU A 363 13.14 2.23 -5.13
CA GLU A 363 13.77 1.14 -5.88
C GLU A 363 12.73 0.29 -6.58
N ASP A 364 13.14 -0.38 -7.64
CA ASP A 364 12.30 -1.37 -8.32
C ASP A 364 11.98 -2.51 -7.35
N VAL A 365 10.71 -2.91 -7.30
CA VAL A 365 10.28 -4.01 -6.42
C VAL A 365 10.21 -5.31 -7.20
N HIS A 366 10.84 -6.31 -6.62
CA HIS A 366 10.87 -7.67 -7.12
C HIS A 366 10.03 -8.56 -6.19
N THR A 367 8.97 -9.18 -6.74
CA THR A 367 8.14 -10.10 -5.97
C THR A 367 8.20 -11.49 -6.56
N LEU A 368 8.59 -12.46 -5.75
CA LEU A 368 8.55 -13.89 -6.09
C LEU A 368 7.38 -14.53 -5.35
N ARG A 369 6.52 -15.23 -6.10
CA ARG A 369 5.39 -15.98 -5.55
C ARG A 369 5.48 -17.44 -5.97
N ILE A 370 5.23 -18.34 -5.02
CA ILE A 370 5.16 -19.78 -5.25
C ILE A 370 3.86 -20.28 -4.66
N GLY A 371 3.11 -21.05 -5.40
CA GLY A 371 1.84 -21.61 -4.97
C GLY A 371 1.68 -23.06 -5.44
N ALA A 372 1.07 -23.87 -4.58
CA ALA A 372 0.71 -25.24 -4.88
C ALA A 372 -0.72 -25.53 -4.44
N GLU A 373 -1.47 -26.30 -5.24
CA GLU A 373 -2.82 -26.77 -4.95
C GLU A 373 -2.89 -28.26 -5.26
N ALA A 374 -3.50 -29.04 -4.35
CA ALA A 374 -3.72 -30.46 -4.57
C ALA A 374 -5.17 -30.82 -4.24
N GLN A 375 -5.75 -31.69 -5.06
CA GLN A 375 -7.06 -32.28 -4.79
C GLN A 375 -6.89 -33.44 -3.81
N ALA A 376 -7.33 -33.26 -2.56
CA ALA A 376 -7.21 -34.26 -1.52
C ALA A 376 -8.23 -35.40 -1.71
N THR A 377 -9.48 -35.06 -2.08
CA THR A 377 -10.53 -35.97 -2.47
C THR A 377 -11.44 -35.30 -3.49
N ARG A 378 -12.45 -36.01 -3.99
CA ARG A 378 -13.39 -35.43 -4.97
C ARG A 378 -14.07 -34.18 -4.41
N GLY A 379 -13.75 -33.03 -5.00
CA GLY A 379 -14.27 -31.72 -4.61
C GLY A 379 -13.53 -31.01 -3.49
N LEU A 380 -12.64 -31.67 -2.75
CA LEU A 380 -11.83 -31.05 -1.69
C LEU A 380 -10.43 -30.74 -2.19
N PHE A 381 -9.98 -29.49 -1.95
CA PHE A 381 -8.67 -28.97 -2.34
C PHE A 381 -7.95 -28.43 -1.11
N ILE A 382 -6.63 -28.63 -1.09
CA ILE A 382 -5.70 -27.98 -0.18
C ILE A 382 -4.72 -27.16 -0.99
N ASN A 383 -4.32 -26.01 -0.47
CA ASN A 383 -3.32 -25.18 -1.13
C ASN A 383 -2.35 -24.58 -0.11
N ALA A 384 -1.16 -24.22 -0.60
CA ALA A 384 -0.13 -23.55 0.16
C ALA A 384 0.58 -22.56 -0.75
N GLY A 385 1.06 -21.44 -0.16
CA GLY A 385 1.72 -20.38 -0.88
C GLY A 385 2.79 -19.68 -0.06
N TYR A 386 3.78 -19.15 -0.77
CA TYR A 386 4.83 -18.32 -0.24
C TYR A 386 5.04 -17.12 -1.14
N VAL A 387 5.28 -15.96 -0.53
CA VAL A 387 5.62 -14.72 -1.23
C VAL A 387 6.82 -14.08 -0.55
N TYR A 388 7.75 -13.63 -1.37
CA TYR A 388 8.83 -12.71 -0.99
C TYR A 388 8.71 -11.44 -1.83
N GLU A 389 8.69 -10.29 -1.18
CA GLU A 389 8.66 -8.98 -1.82
C GLU A 389 9.81 -8.14 -1.29
N SER A 390 10.63 -7.59 -2.19
CA SER A 390 11.76 -6.72 -1.82
C SER A 390 11.26 -5.38 -1.28
N SER A 391 12.14 -4.62 -0.63
CA SER A 391 11.81 -3.25 -0.21
C SER A 391 11.57 -2.34 -1.41
N PHE A 392 10.74 -1.34 -1.19
CA PHE A 392 10.42 -0.29 -2.16
C PHE A 392 11.28 0.98 -1.97
N LEU A 393 11.85 1.15 -0.78
CA LEU A 393 12.67 2.32 -0.44
C LEU A 393 14.13 1.91 -0.22
N LYS A 394 15.05 2.83 -0.51
CA LYS A 394 16.43 2.73 -0.06
C LYS A 394 16.53 2.86 1.45
N GLU A 395 17.53 2.21 2.02
CA GLU A 395 17.80 2.21 3.44
C GLU A 395 18.51 3.52 3.89
N ASP A 396 17.87 4.66 3.61
CA ASP A 396 18.40 5.98 3.98
C ASP A 396 17.26 6.90 4.46
N PRO A 397 17.27 7.35 5.74
CA PRO A 397 16.24 8.20 6.30
C PRO A 397 16.15 9.60 5.66
N ILE A 398 17.23 10.12 5.11
CA ILE A 398 17.28 11.46 4.48
C ILE A 398 16.27 11.57 3.33
N TRP A 399 15.98 10.47 2.66
CA TRP A 399 15.04 10.41 1.54
C TRP A 399 13.56 10.41 1.90
N MET A 400 13.26 10.37 3.19
CA MET A 400 11.88 10.32 3.70
C MET A 400 11.29 11.72 3.92
N LEU A 401 12.05 12.78 3.62
CA LEU A 401 11.66 14.16 3.84
C LEU A 401 10.38 14.53 3.09
N SER A 402 9.49 15.24 3.76
CA SER A 402 8.34 15.87 3.15
C SER A 402 8.75 17.25 2.64
N TYR A 403 8.51 17.53 1.37
CA TYR A 403 8.74 18.85 0.77
C TYR A 403 7.55 19.81 0.92
N ASN A 404 6.49 19.38 1.60
CA ASN A 404 5.35 20.23 1.84
C ASN A 404 5.55 21.00 3.14
N GLU A 405 5.72 22.30 3.07
CA GLU A 405 5.96 23.18 4.20
C GLU A 405 4.81 23.19 5.23
N MET A 406 3.60 22.86 4.83
CA MET A 406 2.46 22.70 5.74
C MET A 406 2.47 21.37 6.50
N ARG A 407 3.30 20.42 6.10
CA ARG A 407 3.31 19.07 6.66
C ARG A 407 4.24 19.00 7.87
N THR A 408 3.73 18.53 9.00
CA THR A 408 4.46 18.51 10.28
C THR A 408 4.60 17.10 10.87
N ASP A 409 4.06 16.07 10.20
CA ASP A 409 4.05 14.72 10.72
C ASP A 409 5.45 14.09 10.66
N MET A 410 6.06 13.89 11.82
CA MET A 410 7.34 13.22 11.99
C MET A 410 7.16 11.70 11.94
N ASP A 411 7.10 11.13 10.73
CA ASP A 411 6.98 9.69 10.50
C ASP A 411 7.97 9.30 9.41
N TYR A 412 9.17 8.94 9.81
CA TYR A 412 10.26 8.55 8.93
C TYR A 412 10.50 7.06 9.09
N ARG A 413 10.08 6.27 8.11
CA ARG A 413 10.21 4.81 8.19
C ARG A 413 10.65 4.20 6.88
N TYR A 414 11.46 3.17 7.04
CA TYR A 414 11.86 2.27 5.99
C TYR A 414 11.30 0.88 6.30
N THR A 415 10.69 0.28 5.32
CA THR A 415 10.16 -1.07 5.42
C THR A 415 11.10 -2.04 4.71
N THR A 416 11.55 -3.06 5.40
CA THR A 416 12.36 -4.13 4.82
C THR A 416 11.53 -5.02 3.90
N SER A 417 12.12 -6.10 3.38
CA SER A 417 11.38 -7.08 2.61
C SER A 417 10.17 -7.63 3.38
N THR A 418 9.12 -7.94 2.66
CA THR A 418 7.88 -8.52 3.21
C THR A 418 7.77 -9.98 2.80
N GLN A 419 7.40 -10.83 3.75
CA GLN A 419 7.19 -12.26 3.49
C GLN A 419 5.79 -12.67 3.89
N TYR A 420 5.17 -13.55 3.05
CA TYR A 420 3.86 -14.13 3.32
C TYR A 420 3.95 -15.65 3.25
N TYR A 421 3.31 -16.29 4.21
CA TYR A 421 3.11 -17.73 4.27
C TYR A 421 1.61 -17.98 4.34
N SER A 422 1.10 -18.84 3.48
CA SER A 422 -0.33 -19.09 3.37
C SER A 422 -0.62 -20.57 3.24
N VAL A 423 -1.74 -20.99 3.84
CA VAL A 423 -2.33 -22.30 3.66
C VAL A 423 -3.84 -22.14 3.51
N GLY A 424 -4.47 -23.04 2.78
CA GLY A 424 -5.92 -22.99 2.62
C GLY A 424 -6.50 -24.33 2.23
N PHE A 425 -7.81 -24.43 2.37
CA PHE A 425 -8.59 -25.57 1.90
C PHE A 425 -9.90 -25.09 1.32
N GLY A 426 -10.48 -25.86 0.42
CA GLY A 426 -11.73 -25.50 -0.22
C GLY A 426 -12.51 -26.72 -0.69
N TYR A 427 -13.82 -26.53 -0.74
CA TYR A 427 -14.76 -27.47 -1.34
C TYR A 427 -15.36 -26.86 -2.59
N ARG A 428 -15.38 -27.64 -3.68
CA ARG A 428 -15.95 -27.22 -4.95
C ARG A 428 -16.93 -28.28 -5.45
N SER A 429 -18.19 -27.87 -5.59
CA SER A 429 -19.25 -28.65 -6.22
C SER A 429 -19.64 -28.03 -7.57
N ALA A 430 -20.67 -28.60 -8.19
CA ALA A 430 -21.23 -28.04 -9.43
C ALA A 430 -21.83 -26.63 -9.23
N ALA A 431 -22.46 -26.36 -8.08
CA ALA A 431 -23.19 -25.13 -7.80
C ALA A 431 -22.51 -24.20 -6.78
N ILE A 432 -21.71 -24.75 -5.85
CA ILE A 432 -21.16 -24.00 -4.74
C ILE A 432 -19.65 -24.22 -4.64
N VAL A 433 -18.94 -23.14 -4.34
CA VAL A 433 -17.52 -23.16 -3.93
C VAL A 433 -17.44 -22.50 -2.54
N ALA A 434 -16.87 -23.22 -1.57
CA ALA A 434 -16.59 -22.71 -0.24
C ALA A 434 -15.10 -22.90 0.08
N GLN A 435 -14.42 -21.86 0.54
CA GLN A 435 -12.99 -21.88 0.73
C GLN A 435 -12.62 -21.12 1.99
N LEU A 436 -11.56 -21.57 2.67
CA LEU A 436 -10.96 -20.92 3.83
C LEU A 436 -9.44 -20.90 3.65
N ALA A 437 -8.80 -19.80 4.03
CA ALA A 437 -7.34 -19.68 4.04
C ALA A 437 -6.87 -18.95 5.28
N TYR A 438 -5.67 -19.29 5.71
CA TYR A 438 -4.91 -18.56 6.71
C TYR A 438 -3.66 -18.02 6.06
N GLN A 439 -3.32 -16.76 6.37
CA GLN A 439 -2.13 -16.06 5.92
C GLN A 439 -1.40 -15.49 7.12
N TYR A 440 -0.09 -15.64 7.12
CA TYR A 440 0.83 -14.98 8.02
C TYR A 440 1.76 -14.08 7.22
N ARG A 441 1.78 -12.77 7.54
CA ARG A 441 2.72 -11.78 6.96
C ARG A 441 3.71 -11.38 8.04
N TRP A 442 4.98 -11.33 7.67
CA TRP A 442 6.05 -10.83 8.51
C TRP A 442 6.83 -9.73 7.79
N GLN A 443 7.14 -8.66 8.53
CA GLN A 443 7.80 -7.48 8.03
C GLN A 443 8.49 -6.76 9.19
N THR A 444 9.69 -6.20 8.95
CA THR A 444 10.37 -5.29 9.88
C THR A 444 10.31 -3.87 9.33
N ILE A 445 9.99 -2.93 10.20
CA ILE A 445 9.97 -1.50 9.92
C ILE A 445 11.09 -0.88 10.75
N HIS A 446 12.02 -0.19 10.09
CA HIS A 446 12.97 0.71 10.73
C HIS A 446 12.30 2.07 10.87
N GLN A 447 11.91 2.44 12.09
CA GLN A 447 11.24 3.68 12.39
C GLN A 447 12.26 4.68 12.94
N TYR A 448 12.36 5.81 12.30
CA TYR A 448 13.08 6.98 12.81
C TYR A 448 12.05 7.94 13.41
N ALA A 449 12.32 8.44 14.60
CA ALA A 449 11.42 9.41 15.24
C ALA A 449 11.55 10.80 14.60
N THR A 450 12.72 11.09 14.02
CA THR A 450 13.05 12.38 13.41
C THR A 450 14.07 12.23 12.29
N GLU A 451 14.26 13.27 11.49
CA GLU A 451 15.25 13.33 10.40
C GLU A 451 16.68 13.30 10.91
N VAL A 452 16.91 13.81 12.11
CA VAL A 452 18.26 13.92 12.70
C VAL A 452 18.67 12.65 13.47
N GLN A 453 17.78 11.69 13.62
CA GLN A 453 18.05 10.45 14.32
C GLN A 453 18.85 9.49 13.43
N ALA A 454 20.08 9.17 13.84
CA ALA A 454 20.97 8.30 13.07
C ALA A 454 20.63 6.80 13.18
N ILE A 455 19.99 6.36 14.27
CA ILE A 455 19.72 4.95 14.54
C ILE A 455 18.21 4.71 14.56
N PRO A 456 17.72 3.80 13.72
CA PRO A 456 16.29 3.47 13.70
C PRO A 456 15.88 2.64 14.93
N MET A 457 14.61 2.71 15.24
CA MET A 457 13.95 1.80 16.18
C MET A 457 13.27 0.70 15.39
N ASP A 458 13.64 -0.54 15.64
CA ASP A 458 13.08 -1.68 14.92
C ASP A 458 11.69 -2.03 15.43
N VAL A 459 10.71 -2.06 14.53
CA VAL A 459 9.34 -2.47 14.80
C VAL A 459 9.01 -3.71 13.97
N ASN A 460 8.85 -4.84 14.64
CA ASN A 460 8.39 -6.05 14.00
C ASN A 460 6.87 -6.03 13.82
N THR A 461 6.42 -6.23 12.60
CA THR A 461 4.99 -6.31 12.27
C THR A 461 4.65 -7.73 11.85
N LYS A 462 3.66 -8.33 12.52
CA LYS A 462 3.13 -9.66 12.24
C LYS A 462 1.64 -9.53 11.99
N THR A 463 1.20 -9.91 10.78
CA THR A 463 -0.22 -9.88 10.42
C THR A 463 -0.73 -11.31 10.28
N HIS A 464 -1.78 -11.64 10.99
CA HIS A 464 -2.53 -12.87 10.85
C HIS A 464 -3.84 -12.57 10.15
N ARG A 465 -4.14 -13.26 9.05
CA ARG A 465 -5.39 -13.09 8.32
C ARG A 465 -6.08 -14.44 8.12
N ILE A 466 -7.38 -14.47 8.41
CA ILE A 466 -8.27 -15.59 8.09
C ILE A 466 -9.23 -15.11 7.01
N VAL A 467 -9.30 -15.83 5.90
CA VAL A 467 -10.08 -15.45 4.72
C VAL A 467 -11.09 -16.55 4.42
N ALA A 468 -12.35 -16.19 4.26
CA ALA A 468 -13.41 -17.10 3.85
C ALA A 468 -14.05 -16.60 2.55
N THR A 469 -14.25 -17.50 1.58
CA THR A 469 -14.86 -17.20 0.30
C THR A 469 -16.00 -18.17 0.00
N LEU A 470 -17.13 -17.61 -0.42
CA LEU A 470 -18.28 -18.36 -0.90
C LEU A 470 -18.64 -17.92 -2.31
N ALA A 471 -18.85 -18.89 -3.20
CA ALA A 471 -19.32 -18.62 -4.56
C ALA A 471 -20.50 -19.51 -4.93
N TRP A 472 -21.39 -18.94 -5.73
CA TRP A 472 -22.50 -19.62 -6.35
C TRP A 472 -22.35 -19.60 -7.88
N ARG A 473 -22.46 -20.80 -8.49
CA ARG A 473 -22.29 -21.06 -9.91
C ARG A 473 -23.61 -21.41 -10.56
N PHE A 474 -23.85 -20.85 -11.74
CA PHE A 474 -25.08 -21.07 -12.48
C PHE A 474 -24.83 -21.09 -14.01
#